data_5e582b7655e9778c632b0e8fcb57b92c
#
_entry.id   5e582b7655e9778c632b0e8fcb57b92c
#
_cell.length_a   1.000
_cell.length_b   1.000
_cell.length_c   1.000
_cell.angle_alpha   90.00
_cell.angle_beta   90.00
_cell.angle_gamma   90.00
#
_symmetry.space_group_name_H-M   'P 1'
#
loop_
_entity.id
_entity.type
_entity.pdbx_description
1 polymer ?
#
loop_
_entity_poly.entity_id
_entity_poly.type
_entity_poly.pdbx_seq_one_letter_code
_entity_poly.pdbx_strand_id
1 'polypeptide(L)'
;MPVYYVDTSALVKRYHVEPGSQRVDQLFGDPTATFLAANIALTEITSALDRKVQESLLTRDALNTVLAAIARDLLEDFWLIEIERAHILRSQELILRHHLRALDALHLSVLLSLQDLAPVLVSADQKLLEAAKQERYAVLDPTS
;
A
#
# COMPACT_ATOMS: atom_id res chain seq x y z
N MET A 1 17.68 -7.60 6.21
CA MET A 1 17.15 -6.86 5.05
C MET A 1 15.65 -6.69 5.21
N PRO A 2 15.15 -5.47 5.27
CA PRO A 2 13.72 -5.26 5.54
C PRO A 2 12.86 -5.64 4.35
N VAL A 3 11.68 -6.17 4.66
CA VAL A 3 10.63 -6.47 3.69
C VAL A 3 9.42 -5.62 4.06
N TYR A 4 8.98 -4.77 3.15
CA TYR A 4 7.85 -3.88 3.36
C TYR A 4 6.70 -4.24 2.44
N TYR A 5 5.52 -4.40 3.02
CA TYR A 5 4.28 -4.42 2.27
C TYR A 5 3.68 -3.02 2.30
N VAL A 6 3.55 -2.39 1.15
CA VAL A 6 3.16 -0.99 1.05
C VAL A 6 1.70 -0.89 0.60
N ASP A 7 0.86 -0.40 1.49
CA ASP A 7 -0.54 -0.08 1.19
C ASP A 7 -0.62 1.22 0.40
N THR A 8 -1.68 1.37 -0.37
CA THR A 8 -1.89 2.52 -1.26
C THR A 8 -1.86 3.86 -0.51
N SER A 9 -2.38 3.91 0.72
CA SER A 9 -2.36 5.14 1.52
C SER A 9 -0.94 5.64 1.82
N ALA A 10 0.03 4.73 1.90
CA ALA A 10 1.43 5.06 2.06
C ALA A 10 2.11 5.27 0.69
N LEU A 11 1.79 4.43 -0.29
CA LEU A 11 2.42 4.49 -1.61
C LEU A 11 2.17 5.84 -2.31
N VAL A 12 0.97 6.38 -2.19
CA VAL A 12 0.61 7.67 -2.82
C VAL A 12 1.51 8.81 -2.34
N LYS A 13 2.06 8.72 -1.13
CA LYS A 13 2.94 9.74 -0.54
C LYS A 13 4.29 9.87 -1.25
N ARG A 14 4.69 8.84 -2.00
CA ARG A 14 5.88 8.92 -2.84
C ARG A 14 5.67 9.81 -4.07
N TYR A 15 4.44 9.91 -4.54
CA TYR A 15 4.10 10.54 -5.81
C TYR A 15 3.36 11.86 -5.67
N HIS A 16 2.85 12.15 -4.48
CA HIS A 16 2.19 13.42 -4.17
C HIS A 16 2.61 13.83 -2.76
N VAL A 17 3.17 15.03 -2.64
CA VAL A 17 3.69 15.53 -1.35
C VAL A 17 2.55 15.75 -0.37
N GLU A 18 2.63 15.06 0.76
CA GLU A 18 1.67 15.13 1.86
C GLU A 18 2.36 14.67 3.15
N PRO A 19 1.71 14.77 4.32
CA PRO A 19 2.34 14.29 5.56
C PRO A 19 2.79 12.84 5.44
N GLY A 20 4.04 12.58 5.82
CA GLY A 20 4.63 11.24 5.72
C GLY A 20 5.46 10.98 4.46
N SER A 21 5.41 11.86 3.46
CA SER A 21 6.17 11.67 2.21
C SER A 21 7.66 11.51 2.43
N GLN A 22 8.24 12.32 3.34
CA GLN A 22 9.67 12.25 3.64
C GLN A 22 10.06 10.87 4.19
N ARG A 23 9.24 10.32 5.08
CA ARG A 23 9.50 9.00 5.65
C ARG A 23 9.39 7.91 4.60
N VAL A 24 8.38 7.99 3.72
CA VAL A 24 8.21 7.05 2.61
C VAL A 24 9.43 7.09 1.69
N ASP A 25 9.89 8.30 1.33
CA ASP A 25 11.07 8.45 0.47
C ASP A 25 12.33 7.84 1.12
N GLN A 26 12.48 7.95 2.43
CA GLN A 26 13.58 7.31 3.16
C GLN A 26 13.52 5.79 3.04
N LEU A 27 12.34 5.19 3.16
CA LEU A 27 12.17 3.75 3.00
C LEU A 27 12.56 3.29 1.60
N PHE A 28 12.11 4.00 0.58
CA PHE A 28 12.43 3.67 -0.81
C PHE A 28 13.88 3.94 -1.18
N GLY A 29 14.57 4.75 -0.39
CA GLY A 29 16.00 4.99 -0.56
C GLY A 29 16.91 3.88 -0.04
N ASP A 30 16.38 2.90 0.67
CA ASP A 30 17.15 1.77 1.19
C ASP A 30 17.35 0.72 0.10
N PRO A 31 18.57 0.55 -0.44
CA PRO A 31 18.81 -0.41 -1.52
C PRO A 31 18.73 -1.86 -1.05
N THR A 32 18.70 -2.12 0.26
CA THR A 32 18.59 -3.48 0.81
C THR A 32 17.16 -3.93 1.02
N ALA A 33 16.20 -3.01 0.94
CA ALA A 33 14.80 -3.29 1.20
C ALA A 33 14.12 -3.99 0.01
N THR A 34 13.19 -4.88 0.33
CA THR A 34 12.28 -5.48 -0.63
C THR A 34 10.89 -4.88 -0.44
N PHE A 35 10.26 -4.47 -1.53
CA PHE A 35 8.94 -3.86 -1.49
C PHE A 35 7.91 -4.77 -2.14
N LEU A 36 6.83 -5.01 -1.42
CA LEU A 36 5.70 -5.84 -1.84
C LEU A 36 4.44 -4.97 -1.91
N ALA A 37 3.60 -5.23 -2.88
CA ALA A 37 2.28 -4.60 -2.96
C ALA A 37 1.32 -5.57 -3.64
N ALA A 38 0.03 -5.43 -3.37
CA ALA A 38 -0.99 -6.17 -4.11
C ALA A 38 -1.15 -5.58 -5.52
N ASN A 39 -1.53 -6.40 -6.47
CA ASN A 39 -1.71 -5.96 -7.86
C ASN A 39 -2.80 -4.90 -8.05
N ILE A 40 -3.73 -4.78 -7.09
CA ILE A 40 -4.76 -3.72 -7.12
C ILE A 40 -4.18 -2.33 -6.78
N ALA A 41 -2.94 -2.25 -6.32
CA ALA A 41 -2.33 -0.98 -5.92
C ALA A 41 -2.35 0.05 -7.05
N LEU A 42 -2.12 -0.38 -8.29
CA LEU A 42 -2.15 0.54 -9.43
C LEU A 42 -3.55 1.15 -9.62
N THR A 43 -4.59 0.34 -9.53
CA THR A 43 -5.97 0.82 -9.64
C THR A 43 -6.32 1.77 -8.50
N GLU A 44 -5.94 1.43 -7.28
CA GLU A 44 -6.23 2.26 -6.11
C GLU A 44 -5.50 3.60 -6.16
N ILE A 45 -4.21 3.59 -6.51
CA ILE A 45 -3.44 4.83 -6.55
C ILE A 45 -3.91 5.73 -7.69
N THR A 46 -4.31 5.15 -8.81
CA THR A 46 -4.91 5.90 -9.92
C THR A 46 -6.17 6.62 -9.44
N SER A 47 -7.04 5.92 -8.71
CA SER A 47 -8.26 6.50 -8.14
C SER A 47 -7.94 7.62 -7.14
N ALA A 48 -6.96 7.40 -6.28
CA ALA A 48 -6.56 8.40 -5.28
C ALA A 48 -6.03 9.69 -5.94
N LEU A 49 -5.21 9.54 -6.98
CA LEU A 49 -4.64 10.69 -7.69
C LEU A 49 -5.69 11.39 -8.56
N ASP A 50 -6.61 10.64 -9.16
CA ASP A 50 -7.71 11.24 -9.92
C ASP A 50 -8.59 12.12 -9.01
N ARG A 51 -8.85 11.72 -7.77
CA ARG A 51 -9.55 12.57 -6.82
C ARG A 51 -8.83 13.89 -6.58
N LYS A 52 -7.48 13.87 -6.53
CA LYS A 52 -6.69 15.09 -6.37
C LYS A 52 -6.83 16.02 -7.58
N VAL A 53 -6.94 15.46 -8.78
CA VAL A 53 -7.23 16.24 -9.98
C VAL A 53 -8.62 16.88 -9.86
N GLN A 54 -9.63 16.12 -9.45
CA GLN A 54 -10.99 16.62 -9.26
C GLN A 54 -11.05 17.74 -8.21
N GLU A 55 -10.18 17.68 -7.20
CA GLU A 55 -10.07 18.67 -6.14
C GLU A 55 -9.15 19.84 -6.50
N SER A 56 -8.65 19.88 -7.74
CA SER A 56 -7.72 20.92 -8.24
C SER A 56 -6.37 20.96 -7.50
N LEU A 57 -5.97 19.84 -6.89
CA LEU A 57 -4.69 19.70 -6.21
C LEU A 57 -3.59 19.16 -7.12
N LEU A 58 -3.96 18.69 -8.30
CA LEU A 58 -3.05 18.08 -9.27
C LEU A 58 -3.58 18.37 -10.68
N THR A 59 -2.70 18.69 -11.62
CA THR A 59 -3.10 18.88 -13.01
C THR A 59 -3.20 17.54 -13.74
N ARG A 60 -3.96 17.50 -14.83
CA ARG A 60 -4.09 16.29 -15.65
C ARG A 60 -2.74 15.89 -16.25
N ASP A 61 -1.94 16.86 -16.69
CA ASP A 61 -0.62 16.58 -17.26
C ASP A 61 0.33 15.99 -16.22
N ALA A 62 0.31 16.53 -14.99
CA ALA A 62 1.08 15.98 -13.87
C ALA A 62 0.62 14.56 -13.54
N LEU A 63 -0.69 14.31 -13.56
CA LEU A 63 -1.23 12.96 -13.35
C LEU A 63 -0.67 11.97 -14.36
N ASN A 64 -0.70 12.32 -15.65
CA ASN A 64 -0.22 11.43 -16.71
C ASN A 64 1.26 11.08 -16.52
N THR A 65 2.09 12.07 -16.16
CA THR A 65 3.51 11.85 -15.89
C THR A 65 3.72 10.94 -14.70
N VAL A 66 2.98 11.16 -13.62
CA VAL A 66 3.07 10.37 -12.38
C VAL A 66 2.61 8.93 -12.62
N LEU A 67 1.51 8.73 -13.36
CA LEU A 67 1.02 7.38 -13.66
C LEU A 67 2.04 6.55 -14.43
N ALA A 68 2.75 7.16 -15.37
CA ALA A 68 3.82 6.47 -16.11
C ALA A 68 4.96 6.06 -15.16
N ALA A 69 5.35 6.95 -14.23
CA ALA A 69 6.38 6.65 -13.24
C ALA A 69 5.95 5.53 -12.29
N ILE A 70 4.70 5.55 -11.83
CA ILE A 70 4.14 4.52 -10.94
C ILE A 70 4.16 3.15 -11.64
N ALA A 71 3.70 3.09 -12.87
CA ALA A 71 3.66 1.84 -13.62
C ALA A 71 5.06 1.24 -13.76
N ARG A 72 6.05 2.08 -14.09
CA ARG A 72 7.45 1.66 -14.16
C ARG A 72 7.95 1.16 -12.81
N ASP A 73 7.75 1.92 -11.74
CA ASP A 73 8.24 1.59 -10.40
C ASP A 73 7.62 0.29 -9.88
N LEU A 74 6.31 0.10 -10.10
CA LEU A 74 5.64 -1.13 -9.69
C LEU A 74 6.14 -2.36 -10.44
N LEU A 75 6.50 -2.21 -11.71
CA LEU A 75 7.00 -3.32 -12.51
C LEU A 75 8.47 -3.62 -12.24
N GLU A 76 9.29 -2.61 -11.96
CA GLU A 76 10.74 -2.76 -11.82
C GLU A 76 11.19 -2.95 -10.36
N ASP A 77 10.56 -2.23 -9.42
CA ASP A 77 11.04 -2.13 -8.04
C ASP A 77 10.20 -2.90 -7.02
N PHE A 78 9.01 -3.35 -7.41
CA PHE A 78 8.09 -4.05 -6.52
C PHE A 78 7.90 -5.50 -6.93
N TRP A 79 7.65 -6.34 -5.93
CA TRP A 79 7.06 -7.65 -6.13
C TRP A 79 5.55 -7.48 -5.99
N LEU A 80 4.83 -7.55 -7.10
CA LEU A 80 3.37 -7.45 -7.12
C LEU A 80 2.77 -8.81 -6.81
N ILE A 81 1.97 -8.85 -5.75
CA ILE A 81 1.28 -10.06 -5.32
C ILE A 81 -0.10 -10.07 -5.95
N GLU A 82 -0.37 -11.12 -6.70
CA GLU A 82 -1.67 -11.28 -7.34
C GLU A 82 -2.73 -11.68 -6.32
N ILE A 83 -3.86 -10.98 -6.33
CA ILE A 83 -4.99 -11.33 -5.46
C ILE A 83 -5.69 -12.54 -6.06
N GLU A 84 -5.68 -13.63 -5.30
CA GLU A 84 -6.24 -14.91 -5.70
C GLU A 84 -7.53 -15.21 -4.93
N ARG A 85 -8.20 -16.28 -5.35
CA ARG A 85 -9.43 -16.73 -4.68
C ARG A 85 -9.25 -16.90 -3.17
N ALA A 86 -8.14 -17.49 -2.75
CA ALA A 86 -7.86 -17.70 -1.31
C ALA A 86 -7.82 -16.40 -0.54
N HIS A 87 -7.24 -15.35 -1.12
CA HIS A 87 -7.22 -14.02 -0.50
C HIS A 87 -8.63 -13.45 -0.34
N ILE A 88 -9.47 -13.62 -1.36
CA ILE A 88 -10.86 -13.13 -1.34
C ILE A 88 -11.65 -13.85 -0.25
N LEU A 89 -11.53 -15.17 -0.17
CA LEU A 89 -12.23 -15.95 0.85
C LEU A 89 -11.80 -15.55 2.26
N ARG A 90 -10.50 -15.38 2.48
CA ARG A 90 -9.99 -14.97 3.79
C ARG A 90 -10.42 -13.56 4.17
N SER A 91 -10.58 -12.68 3.19
CA SER A 91 -10.99 -11.30 3.46
C SER A 91 -12.34 -11.22 4.17
N GLN A 92 -13.24 -12.18 3.92
CA GLN A 92 -14.54 -12.23 4.60
C GLN A 92 -14.37 -12.34 6.11
N GLU A 93 -13.50 -13.24 6.57
CA GLU A 93 -13.21 -13.42 8.00
C GLU A 93 -12.62 -12.15 8.60
N LEU A 94 -11.72 -11.51 7.86
CA LEU A 94 -11.02 -10.31 8.33
C LEU A 94 -11.95 -9.11 8.43
N ILE A 95 -12.92 -8.99 7.53
CA ILE A 95 -13.96 -7.96 7.61
C ILE A 95 -14.77 -8.16 8.90
N LEU A 96 -15.21 -9.38 9.16
CA LEU A 96 -16.05 -9.67 10.31
C LEU A 96 -15.29 -9.55 11.63
N ARG A 97 -13.99 -9.87 11.63
CA ARG A 97 -13.15 -9.80 12.84
C ARG A 97 -12.73 -8.38 13.17
N HIS A 98 -12.35 -7.61 12.16
CA HIS A 98 -11.74 -6.28 12.35
C HIS A 98 -12.61 -5.12 11.88
N HIS A 99 -13.76 -5.40 11.28
CA HIS A 99 -14.69 -4.39 10.75
C HIS A 99 -14.04 -3.47 9.71
N LEU A 100 -13.19 -4.07 8.86
CA LEU A 100 -12.49 -3.36 7.78
C LEU A 100 -13.40 -3.16 6.58
N ARG A 101 -13.07 -2.13 5.79
CA ARG A 101 -13.63 -1.97 4.44
C ARG A 101 -13.03 -3.05 3.52
N ALA A 102 -13.73 -3.32 2.42
CA ALA A 102 -13.39 -4.43 1.52
C ALA A 102 -11.93 -4.41 1.03
N LEU A 103 -11.45 -3.26 0.54
CA LEU A 103 -10.09 -3.17 0.01
C LEU A 103 -9.03 -3.32 1.11
N ASP A 104 -9.28 -2.77 2.28
CA ASP A 104 -8.37 -2.91 3.43
C ASP A 104 -8.28 -4.37 3.87
N ALA A 105 -9.41 -5.08 3.86
CA ALA A 105 -9.43 -6.51 4.18
C ALA A 105 -8.67 -7.34 3.14
N LEU A 106 -8.72 -6.96 1.86
CA LEU A 106 -7.94 -7.62 0.82
C LEU A 106 -6.44 -7.39 1.03
N HIS A 107 -6.03 -6.17 1.36
CA HIS A 107 -4.61 -5.89 1.69
C HIS A 107 -4.16 -6.71 2.90
N LEU A 108 -4.96 -6.77 3.95
CA LEU A 108 -4.62 -7.57 5.12
C LEU A 108 -4.52 -9.05 4.78
N SER A 109 -5.44 -9.56 3.97
CA SER A 109 -5.44 -10.95 3.52
C SER A 109 -4.15 -11.29 2.75
N VAL A 110 -3.74 -10.41 1.83
CA VAL A 110 -2.47 -10.58 1.09
C VAL A 110 -1.29 -10.56 2.05
N LEU A 111 -1.25 -9.60 2.98
CA LEU A 111 -0.18 -9.50 3.98
C LEU A 111 -0.06 -10.81 4.77
N LEU A 112 -1.18 -11.36 5.25
CA LEU A 112 -1.18 -12.60 6.04
C LEU A 112 -0.68 -13.80 5.25
N SER A 113 -0.85 -13.82 3.94
CA SER A 113 -0.34 -14.90 3.09
C SER A 113 1.19 -14.86 2.93
N LEU A 114 1.83 -13.77 3.33
CA LEU A 114 3.26 -13.52 3.17
C LEU A 114 4.03 -13.66 4.49
N GLN A 115 3.46 -14.32 5.48
CA GLN A 115 4.04 -14.38 6.82
C GLN A 115 5.48 -14.91 6.84
N ASP A 116 5.83 -15.81 5.92
CA ASP A 116 7.18 -16.39 5.84
C ASP A 116 8.25 -15.36 5.51
N LEU A 117 7.86 -14.23 4.91
CA LEU A 117 8.77 -13.13 4.58
C LEU A 117 8.89 -12.12 5.73
N ALA A 118 8.09 -12.29 6.79
CA ALA A 118 8.02 -11.37 7.94
C ALA A 118 7.91 -9.90 7.51
N PRO A 119 6.93 -9.54 6.66
CA PRO A 119 6.85 -8.17 6.14
C PRO A 119 6.37 -7.18 7.20
N VAL A 120 6.84 -5.94 7.07
CA VAL A 120 6.32 -4.80 7.82
C VAL A 120 5.25 -4.13 6.98
N LEU A 121 4.06 -3.94 7.53
CA LEU A 121 3.01 -3.18 6.85
C LEU A 121 3.32 -1.69 6.94
N VAL A 122 3.43 -1.04 5.79
CA VAL A 122 3.56 0.41 5.70
C VAL A 122 2.22 0.98 5.24
N SER A 123 1.55 1.71 6.11
CA SER A 123 0.21 2.25 5.85
C SER A 123 -0.02 3.52 6.67
N ALA A 124 -0.85 4.40 6.18
CA ALA A 124 -1.35 5.56 6.93
C ALA A 124 -2.79 5.36 7.40
N ASP A 125 -3.39 4.21 7.10
CA ASP A 125 -4.75 3.88 7.52
C ASP A 125 -4.73 3.26 8.91
N GLN A 126 -5.27 3.97 9.90
CA GLN A 126 -5.22 3.54 11.31
C GLN A 126 -5.97 2.23 11.55
N LYS A 127 -7.08 2.00 10.89
CA LYS A 127 -7.82 0.74 11.04
C LYS A 127 -7.04 -0.44 10.51
N LEU A 128 -6.40 -0.29 9.36
CA LEU A 128 -5.59 -1.35 8.77
C LEU A 128 -4.36 -1.64 9.64
N LEU A 129 -3.68 -0.59 10.12
CA LEU A 129 -2.54 -0.74 11.03
C LEU A 129 -2.93 -1.49 12.29
N GLU A 130 -4.05 -1.11 12.91
CA GLU A 130 -4.52 -1.76 14.13
C GLU A 130 -4.88 -3.23 13.90
N ALA A 131 -5.55 -3.54 12.79
CA ALA A 131 -5.89 -4.90 12.43
C ALA A 131 -4.63 -5.75 12.23
N ALA A 132 -3.62 -5.20 11.54
CA ALA A 132 -2.35 -5.91 11.32
C ALA A 132 -1.63 -6.17 12.65
N LYS A 133 -1.63 -5.22 13.59
CA LYS A 133 -1.06 -5.42 14.93
C LYS A 133 -1.77 -6.56 15.66
N GLN A 134 -3.10 -6.61 15.60
CA GLN A 134 -3.88 -7.68 16.21
C GLN A 134 -3.56 -9.04 15.60
N GLU A 135 -3.19 -9.09 14.32
CA GLU A 135 -2.72 -10.29 13.64
C GLU A 135 -1.21 -10.53 13.86
N ARG A 136 -0.57 -9.75 14.74
CA ARG A 136 0.83 -9.87 15.15
C ARG A 136 1.86 -9.52 14.09
N TYR A 137 1.52 -8.58 13.22
CA TYR A 137 2.45 -8.05 12.22
C TYR A 137 3.10 -6.76 12.70
N ALA A 138 4.36 -6.57 12.32
CA ALA A 138 5.02 -5.28 12.49
C ALA A 138 4.40 -4.26 11.54
N VAL A 139 4.24 -3.03 12.01
CA VAL A 139 3.63 -1.95 11.23
C VAL A 139 4.49 -0.70 11.29
N LEU A 140 4.35 0.14 10.27
CA LEU A 140 5.00 1.44 10.19
C LEU A 140 4.01 2.44 9.59
N ASP A 141 3.68 3.46 10.39
CA ASP A 141 2.89 4.60 9.93
C ASP A 141 3.86 5.71 9.55
N PRO A 142 3.94 6.09 8.26
CA PRO A 142 4.90 7.13 7.85
C PRO A 142 4.55 8.51 8.36
N THR A 143 3.34 8.71 8.89
CA THR A 143 2.90 10.00 9.45
C THR A 143 3.19 10.16 10.95
N SER A 144 3.61 9.09 11.60
CA SER A 144 3.88 9.14 13.05
C SER A 144 5.34 9.39 13.38
#